data_39cd7182753cebaaa0ea598e5b5e35e0
#
_entry.id   39cd7182753cebaaa0ea598e5b5e35e0
#
_cell.length_a   1.000
_cell.length_b   1.000
_cell.length_c   1.000
_cell.angle_alpha   90.00
_cell.angle_beta   90.00
_cell.angle_gamma   90.00
#
_symmetry.space_group_name_H-M   'P 1'
#
loop_
_entity.id
_entity.type
_entity.pdbx_description
1 polymer ?
#
loop_
_entity_poly.entity_id
_entity_poly.type
_entity_poly.pdbx_seq_one_letter_code
_entity_poly.pdbx_strand_id
1 'polypeptide(L)'
;MPQQRATTGNRSDPGTYFGASSCVEDADVHASSAEYAKRFSGSVGNWMLQVQETALVSLISNDTESVLDVGGGHGQTAKPLYKIGKSVTVLGSSPSCASQLSQEIEAGLISFKSGNLVELPYDTRSFDSVISFRLMSHCTAWRTLIAEMCRVADKKVIFDYPVWLSANLLTPLLFRIKRRIEGNTRRYTIFTTRELCNEFLKHGFVRTAMQKQFLFPMGIHRALKSPSLSKALEGTAKILGLTALFGSPVIIRFERVSGDNK
;
A
#
# COMPACT_ATOMS: atom_id res chain seq x y z
N MET A 1 50.79 30.04 -51.78
CA MET A 1 50.13 29.25 -52.85
C MET A 1 50.17 27.79 -52.46
N PRO A 2 49.14 27.00 -52.72
CA PRO A 2 47.70 27.26 -52.61
C PRO A 2 47.01 26.40 -51.54
N GLN A 3 45.86 26.81 -51.24
CA GLN A 3 44.71 26.21 -50.57
C GLN A 3 44.44 24.74 -50.97
N GLN A 4 44.05 23.92 -50.02
CA GLN A 4 43.11 22.84 -50.28
C GLN A 4 42.00 22.76 -49.22
N ARG A 5 40.78 22.93 -49.74
CA ARG A 5 39.53 22.64 -49.07
C ARG A 5 39.38 21.13 -48.84
N ALA A 6 38.90 20.73 -47.72
CA ALA A 6 38.25 19.44 -47.59
C ALA A 6 36.98 19.62 -46.73
N THR A 7 35.85 19.57 -47.40
CA THR A 7 34.52 19.39 -46.85
C THR A 7 34.32 17.88 -46.60
N THR A 8 34.03 17.50 -45.38
CA THR A 8 33.25 16.25 -45.16
C THR A 8 32.32 16.49 -44.00
N GLY A 9 31.04 16.64 -44.32
CA GLY A 9 29.96 16.62 -43.34
C GLY A 9 29.83 15.24 -42.77
N ASN A 10 29.85 15.13 -41.47
CA ASN A 10 29.44 13.96 -40.75
C ASN A 10 28.05 14.25 -40.14
N ARG A 11 27.02 13.69 -40.75
CA ARG A 11 25.68 13.65 -40.18
C ARG A 11 25.73 12.71 -38.96
N SER A 12 25.77 13.29 -37.79
CA SER A 12 25.50 12.56 -36.57
C SER A 12 24.01 12.34 -36.46
N ASP A 13 23.63 11.07 -36.56
CA ASP A 13 22.31 10.53 -36.29
C ASP A 13 21.95 10.81 -34.82
N PRO A 14 20.81 11.44 -34.48
CA PRO A 14 20.39 11.58 -33.11
C PRO A 14 19.60 10.35 -32.68
N GLY A 15 20.26 9.24 -32.52
CA GLY A 15 19.74 8.08 -31.81
C GLY A 15 19.74 8.33 -30.32
N THR A 16 18.84 9.17 -29.85
CA THR A 16 18.65 9.39 -28.42
C THR A 16 17.94 8.18 -27.82
N TYR A 17 18.71 7.25 -27.31
CA TYR A 17 18.22 6.32 -26.31
C TYR A 17 17.90 7.14 -25.05
N PHE A 18 16.64 7.51 -24.87
CA PHE A 18 16.12 7.81 -23.56
C PHE A 18 16.20 6.53 -22.74
N GLY A 19 17.27 6.37 -21.99
CA GLY A 19 17.33 5.47 -20.88
C GLY A 19 16.14 5.78 -19.99
N ALA A 20 15.21 4.83 -19.86
CA ALA A 20 14.16 4.90 -18.86
C ALA A 20 14.87 5.03 -17.50
N SER A 21 14.95 6.23 -16.97
CA SER A 21 15.27 6.47 -15.58
C SER A 21 14.23 5.67 -14.80
N SER A 22 14.61 4.56 -14.20
CA SER A 22 13.75 3.77 -13.34
C SER A 22 13.32 4.68 -12.21
N CYS A 23 12.11 5.22 -12.30
CA CYS A 23 11.55 6.06 -11.26
C CYS A 23 11.36 5.16 -10.04
N VAL A 24 12.26 5.28 -9.07
CA VAL A 24 12.18 4.54 -7.82
C VAL A 24 10.94 5.05 -7.09
N GLU A 25 9.97 4.16 -6.86
CA GLU A 25 8.77 4.51 -6.08
C GLU A 25 9.16 4.62 -4.61
N ASP A 26 8.96 5.81 -4.02
CA ASP A 26 9.37 6.16 -2.64
C ASP A 26 8.19 6.58 -1.76
N ALA A 27 6.98 6.19 -2.14
CA ALA A 27 5.75 6.58 -1.44
C ALA A 27 5.68 6.09 0.02
N ASP A 28 6.41 5.03 0.34
CA ASP A 28 6.49 4.42 1.68
C ASP A 28 7.40 5.19 2.66
N VAL A 29 8.35 5.99 2.18
CA VAL A 29 9.28 6.74 3.05
C VAL A 29 8.51 7.64 4.01
N HIS A 30 7.52 8.39 3.52
CA HIS A 30 6.69 9.22 4.38
C HIS A 30 5.84 8.38 5.35
N ALA A 31 5.23 7.29 4.88
CA ALA A 31 4.39 6.41 5.70
C ALA A 31 5.19 5.69 6.80
N SER A 32 6.48 5.47 6.59
CA SER A 32 7.41 4.84 7.55
C SER A 32 8.02 5.84 8.54
N SER A 33 7.75 7.14 8.40
CA SER A 33 8.33 8.17 9.26
C SER A 33 7.69 8.22 10.65
N ALA A 34 8.48 8.66 11.64
CA ALA A 34 7.99 8.91 13.00
C ALA A 34 6.90 9.99 13.04
N GLU A 35 6.96 10.97 12.13
CA GLU A 35 5.93 12.01 12.01
C GLU A 35 4.59 11.41 11.56
N TYR A 36 4.62 10.51 10.59
CA TYR A 36 3.42 9.80 10.17
C TYR A 36 2.86 8.91 11.26
N ALA A 37 3.72 8.21 12.01
CA ALA A 37 3.33 7.38 13.15
C ALA A 37 2.56 8.19 14.24
N LYS A 38 2.92 9.46 14.46
CA LYS A 38 2.19 10.36 15.37
C LYS A 38 0.71 10.53 15.00
N ARG A 39 0.32 10.31 13.75
CA ARG A 39 -1.09 10.37 13.31
C ARG A 39 -1.95 9.29 13.99
N PHE A 40 -1.33 8.24 14.48
CA PHE A 40 -1.98 7.11 15.17
C PHE A 40 -1.64 7.09 16.66
N SER A 41 -1.08 8.17 17.22
CA SER A 41 -0.81 8.28 18.64
C SER A 41 -2.10 8.45 19.46
N GLY A 42 -2.02 8.08 20.74
CA GLY A 42 -3.14 8.16 21.67
C GLY A 42 -4.18 7.06 21.52
N SER A 43 -5.17 7.08 22.40
CA SER A 43 -6.14 5.97 22.54
C SER A 43 -7.01 5.76 21.27
N VAL A 44 -7.40 6.84 20.60
CA VAL A 44 -8.20 6.77 19.35
C VAL A 44 -7.35 6.21 18.21
N GLY A 45 -6.10 6.67 18.06
CA GLY A 45 -5.19 6.15 17.04
C GLY A 45 -4.91 4.66 17.23
N ASN A 46 -4.63 4.25 18.46
CA ASN A 46 -4.43 2.84 18.81
C ASN A 46 -5.67 1.99 18.49
N TRP A 47 -6.87 2.48 18.80
CA TRP A 47 -8.11 1.79 18.43
C TRP A 47 -8.24 1.62 16.91
N MET A 48 -7.91 2.65 16.13
CA MET A 48 -7.98 2.56 14.67
C MET A 48 -7.00 1.53 14.12
N LEU A 49 -5.79 1.46 14.69
CA LEU A 49 -4.80 0.45 14.32
C LEU A 49 -5.29 -0.96 14.69
N GLN A 50 -5.92 -1.15 15.87
CA GLN A 50 -6.50 -2.43 16.26
C GLN A 50 -7.61 -2.90 15.31
N VAL A 51 -8.45 -1.98 14.81
CA VAL A 51 -9.47 -2.33 13.80
C VAL A 51 -8.81 -2.82 12.50
N GLN A 52 -7.77 -2.13 12.05
CA GLN A 52 -7.02 -2.53 10.86
C GLN A 52 -6.29 -3.88 11.06
N GLU A 53 -5.65 -4.06 12.21
CA GLU A 53 -4.98 -5.31 12.60
C GLU A 53 -5.95 -6.48 12.60
N THR A 54 -7.10 -6.34 13.27
CA THR A 54 -8.15 -7.37 13.32
C THR A 54 -8.62 -7.76 11.92
N ALA A 55 -8.80 -6.77 11.05
CA ALA A 55 -9.20 -7.02 9.67
C ALA A 55 -8.10 -7.74 8.87
N LEU A 56 -6.84 -7.32 8.99
CA LEU A 56 -5.71 -7.98 8.33
C LEU A 56 -5.58 -9.43 8.79
N VAL A 57 -5.56 -9.67 10.11
CA VAL A 57 -5.43 -11.01 10.68
C VAL A 57 -6.56 -11.92 10.24
N SER A 58 -7.80 -11.41 10.14
CA SER A 58 -8.94 -12.19 9.65
C SER A 58 -8.88 -12.53 8.17
N LEU A 59 -8.11 -11.77 7.39
CA LEU A 59 -7.91 -12.00 5.95
C LEU A 59 -6.67 -12.86 5.66
N ILE A 60 -5.73 -12.94 6.59
CA ILE A 60 -4.63 -13.92 6.54
C ILE A 60 -5.18 -15.28 6.94
N SER A 61 -5.02 -16.26 6.10
CA SER A 61 -5.46 -17.63 6.38
C SER A 61 -4.39 -18.43 7.11
N ASN A 62 -4.80 -19.51 7.75
CA ASN A 62 -3.91 -20.38 8.53
C ASN A 62 -2.81 -21.04 7.68
N ASP A 63 -3.08 -21.26 6.39
CA ASP A 63 -2.17 -21.86 5.40
C ASP A 63 -1.09 -20.89 4.87
N THR A 64 -1.08 -19.64 5.34
CA THR A 64 -0.03 -18.65 5.07
C THR A 64 1.07 -18.83 6.12
N GLU A 65 2.29 -19.10 5.70
CA GLU A 65 3.48 -19.18 6.57
C GLU A 65 4.39 -17.97 6.36
N SER A 66 4.63 -17.62 5.10
CA SER A 66 5.51 -16.52 4.70
C SER A 66 4.74 -15.32 4.15
N VAL A 67 5.11 -14.11 4.60
CA VAL A 67 4.48 -12.85 4.21
C VAL A 67 5.53 -11.83 3.79
N LEU A 68 5.36 -11.25 2.60
CA LEU A 68 6.08 -10.05 2.18
C LEU A 68 5.19 -8.82 2.40
N ASP A 69 5.68 -7.84 3.17
CA ASP A 69 5.01 -6.55 3.40
C ASP A 69 5.70 -5.46 2.57
N VAL A 70 5.10 -5.11 1.43
CA VAL A 70 5.64 -4.13 0.48
C VAL A 70 5.29 -2.72 0.93
N GLY A 71 6.30 -1.91 1.24
CA GLY A 71 6.15 -0.58 1.82
C GLY A 71 5.76 -0.58 3.30
N GLY A 72 5.94 -1.73 3.99
CA GLY A 72 5.49 -1.97 5.37
C GLY A 72 6.34 -1.35 6.46
N GLY A 73 7.29 -0.48 6.15
CA GLY A 73 8.24 0.12 7.11
C GLY A 73 7.59 0.86 8.29
N HIS A 74 6.30 1.19 8.20
CA HIS A 74 5.52 1.70 9.34
C HIS A 74 5.30 0.67 10.47
N GLY A 75 5.57 -0.61 10.25
CA GLY A 75 5.50 -1.68 11.24
C GLY A 75 4.12 -2.10 11.74
N GLN A 76 3.05 -1.46 11.26
CA GLN A 76 1.69 -1.65 11.79
C GLN A 76 1.01 -2.90 11.25
N THR A 77 1.55 -3.49 10.19
CA THR A 77 1.13 -4.75 9.58
C THR A 77 2.07 -5.89 9.93
N ALA A 78 3.38 -5.65 9.84
CA ALA A 78 4.39 -6.65 10.12
C ALA A 78 4.36 -7.17 11.57
N LYS A 79 4.25 -6.24 12.56
CA LYS A 79 4.25 -6.60 13.98
C LYS A 79 3.11 -7.54 14.41
N PRO A 80 1.85 -7.31 14.03
CA PRO A 80 0.76 -8.26 14.31
C PRO A 80 0.98 -9.64 13.67
N LEU A 81 1.51 -9.67 12.44
CA LEU A 81 1.69 -10.92 11.70
C LEU A 81 2.76 -11.82 12.32
N TYR A 82 3.93 -11.25 12.71
CA TYR A 82 4.92 -12.07 13.37
C TYR A 82 4.42 -12.60 14.74
N LYS A 83 3.61 -11.80 15.48
CA LYS A 83 3.03 -12.22 16.77
C LYS A 83 2.11 -13.43 16.66
N ILE A 84 1.47 -13.63 15.52
CA ILE A 84 0.66 -14.82 15.22
C ILE A 84 1.46 -15.91 14.51
N GLY A 85 2.80 -15.84 14.58
CA GLY A 85 3.71 -16.89 14.12
C GLY A 85 4.00 -16.89 12.61
N LYS A 86 3.74 -15.78 11.89
CA LYS A 86 4.09 -15.70 10.47
C LYS A 86 5.54 -15.24 10.30
N SER A 87 6.24 -15.82 9.32
CA SER A 87 7.54 -15.34 8.87
C SER A 87 7.32 -14.08 8.03
N VAL A 88 7.78 -12.94 8.51
CA VAL A 88 7.52 -11.64 7.87
C VAL A 88 8.80 -11.03 7.33
N THR A 89 8.79 -10.71 6.04
CA THR A 89 9.80 -9.89 5.38
C THR A 89 9.17 -8.55 4.99
N VAL A 90 9.82 -7.46 5.33
CA VAL A 90 9.40 -6.10 4.95
C VAL A 90 10.33 -5.59 3.87
N LEU A 91 9.76 -5.10 2.77
CA LEU A 91 10.47 -4.37 1.73
C LEU A 91 10.15 -2.88 1.83
N GLY A 92 11.16 -2.05 2.01
CA GLY A 92 11.05 -0.59 1.95
C GLY A 92 11.82 -0.03 0.76
N SER A 93 11.43 1.14 0.26
CA SER A 93 12.16 1.81 -0.83
C SER A 93 13.52 2.36 -0.39
N SER A 94 13.73 2.54 0.90
CA SER A 94 14.94 3.11 1.50
C SER A 94 15.28 2.40 2.81
N PRO A 95 16.57 2.30 3.19
CA PRO A 95 16.97 1.83 4.51
C PRO A 95 16.32 2.61 5.67
N SER A 96 16.00 3.88 5.49
CA SER A 96 15.31 4.71 6.48
C SER A 96 13.90 4.18 6.85
N CYS A 97 13.27 3.40 5.98
CA CYS A 97 11.98 2.77 6.23
C CYS A 97 12.03 1.70 7.34
N ALA A 98 13.23 1.21 7.71
CA ALA A 98 13.40 0.25 8.80
C ALA A 98 13.23 0.86 10.20
N SER A 99 13.24 2.18 10.34
CA SER A 99 13.36 2.87 11.64
C SER A 99 12.29 2.50 12.67
N GLN A 100 11.06 2.21 12.22
CA GLN A 100 9.96 1.80 13.11
C GLN A 100 9.98 0.30 13.47
N LEU A 101 10.91 -0.46 12.88
CA LEU A 101 11.05 -1.91 13.01
C LEU A 101 12.43 -2.31 13.58
N SER A 102 13.28 -1.35 13.96
CA SER A 102 14.68 -1.61 14.34
C SER A 102 14.79 -2.67 15.43
N GLN A 103 13.95 -2.61 16.47
CA GLN A 103 13.96 -3.58 17.57
C GLN A 103 13.61 -5.01 17.11
N GLU A 104 12.59 -5.16 16.27
CA GLU A 104 12.15 -6.45 15.75
C GLU A 104 13.17 -7.02 14.74
N ILE A 105 13.84 -6.17 13.97
CA ILE A 105 14.90 -6.57 13.04
C ILE A 105 16.14 -7.03 13.81
N GLU A 106 16.58 -6.26 14.80
CA GLU A 106 17.73 -6.60 15.66
C GLU A 106 17.49 -7.90 16.45
N ALA A 107 16.26 -8.14 16.86
CA ALA A 107 15.85 -9.38 17.54
C ALA A 107 15.64 -10.57 16.59
N GLY A 108 15.79 -10.38 15.26
CA GLY A 108 15.59 -11.44 14.25
C GLY A 108 14.14 -11.87 14.06
N LEU A 109 13.17 -11.09 14.54
CA LEU A 109 11.74 -11.40 14.48
C LEU A 109 11.10 -11.02 13.13
N ILE A 110 11.67 -10.02 12.46
CA ILE A 110 11.23 -9.50 11.16
C ILE A 110 12.47 -9.31 10.29
N SER A 111 12.42 -9.76 9.05
CA SER A 111 13.44 -9.47 8.05
C SER A 111 13.12 -8.16 7.33
N PHE A 112 14.15 -7.34 7.07
CA PHE A 112 14.00 -6.12 6.29
C PHE A 112 14.97 -6.09 5.12
N LYS A 113 14.47 -5.63 3.95
CA LYS A 113 15.28 -5.36 2.77
C LYS A 113 14.88 -4.03 2.17
N SER A 114 15.83 -3.27 1.64
CA SER A 114 15.53 -2.09 0.81
C SER A 114 15.61 -2.44 -0.67
N GLY A 115 14.70 -1.90 -1.48
CA GLY A 115 14.65 -2.16 -2.92
C GLY A 115 13.57 -1.37 -3.64
N ASN A 116 13.50 -1.56 -4.95
CA ASN A 116 12.45 -0.92 -5.75
C ASN A 116 11.10 -1.58 -5.51
N LEU A 117 10.08 -0.79 -5.12
CA LEU A 117 8.74 -1.31 -4.82
C LEU A 117 7.95 -1.71 -6.08
N VAL A 118 8.38 -1.28 -7.25
CA VAL A 118 7.76 -1.64 -8.54
C VAL A 118 8.60 -2.61 -9.38
N GLU A 119 9.66 -3.13 -8.78
CA GLU A 119 10.52 -4.20 -9.31
C GLU A 119 11.03 -5.00 -8.11
N LEU A 120 10.21 -5.93 -7.61
CA LEU A 120 10.47 -6.62 -6.35
C LEU A 120 11.66 -7.56 -6.48
N PRO A 121 12.69 -7.46 -5.60
CA PRO A 121 13.93 -8.25 -5.69
C PRO A 121 13.76 -9.67 -5.13
N TYR A 122 12.70 -10.35 -5.58
CA TYR A 122 12.34 -11.72 -5.17
C TYR A 122 11.87 -12.53 -6.38
N ASP A 123 12.02 -13.83 -6.28
CA ASP A 123 11.58 -14.76 -7.31
C ASP A 123 10.05 -14.87 -7.40
N THR A 124 9.57 -15.37 -8.53
CA THR A 124 8.13 -15.64 -8.71
C THR A 124 7.65 -16.65 -7.69
N ARG A 125 6.52 -16.36 -7.04
CA ARG A 125 5.87 -17.22 -6.02
C ARG A 125 6.77 -17.54 -4.81
N SER A 126 7.59 -16.59 -4.38
CA SER A 126 8.51 -16.78 -3.26
C SER A 126 7.89 -16.54 -1.88
N PHE A 127 6.66 -16.00 -1.81
CA PHE A 127 5.91 -15.82 -0.57
C PHE A 127 4.49 -16.34 -0.69
N ASP A 128 3.97 -16.98 0.37
CA ASP A 128 2.57 -17.41 0.39
C ASP A 128 1.60 -16.24 0.21
N SER A 129 1.89 -15.13 0.89
CA SER A 129 1.08 -13.91 0.82
C SER A 129 1.94 -12.68 0.65
N VAL A 130 1.49 -11.75 -0.18
CA VAL A 130 2.07 -10.41 -0.32
C VAL A 130 1.05 -9.39 0.17
N ILE A 131 1.48 -8.50 1.06
CA ILE A 131 0.62 -7.44 1.57
C ILE A 131 1.19 -6.07 1.27
N SER A 132 0.33 -5.05 1.20
CA SER A 132 0.77 -3.67 1.05
C SER A 132 -0.27 -2.71 1.63
N PHE A 133 0.09 -1.95 2.63
CA PHE A 133 -0.79 -1.02 3.30
C PHE A 133 -0.29 0.42 3.19
N ARG A 134 -1.21 1.37 2.93
CA ARG A 134 -0.94 2.81 2.81
C ARG A 134 0.01 3.21 1.69
N LEU A 135 0.26 2.31 0.77
CA LEU A 135 1.15 2.54 -0.38
C LEU A 135 0.34 2.80 -1.66
N MET A 136 -0.66 1.98 -1.94
CA MET A 136 -1.38 1.94 -3.23
C MET A 136 -1.87 3.31 -3.69
N SER A 137 -2.47 4.11 -2.79
CA SER A 137 -3.02 5.44 -3.13
C SER A 137 -1.97 6.49 -3.48
N HIS A 138 -0.72 6.25 -3.11
CA HIS A 138 0.39 7.16 -3.34
C HIS A 138 1.37 6.68 -4.41
N CYS A 139 1.23 5.44 -4.87
CA CYS A 139 2.05 4.85 -5.92
C CYS A 139 1.58 5.32 -7.29
N THR A 140 2.46 5.96 -8.04
CA THR A 140 2.16 6.41 -9.41
C THR A 140 2.12 5.24 -10.40
N ALA A 141 2.99 4.26 -10.21
CA ALA A 141 3.08 3.05 -11.02
C ALA A 141 2.30 1.87 -10.42
N TRP A 142 1.11 2.13 -9.86
CA TRP A 142 0.32 1.15 -9.12
C TRP A 142 -0.02 -0.14 -9.90
N ARG A 143 -0.14 -0.08 -11.24
CA ARG A 143 -0.37 -1.28 -12.07
C ARG A 143 0.87 -2.16 -12.09
N THR A 144 2.05 -1.58 -12.20
CA THR A 144 3.33 -2.31 -12.11
C THR A 144 3.52 -2.90 -10.71
N LEU A 145 3.17 -2.15 -9.67
CA LEU A 145 3.17 -2.66 -8.28
C LEU A 145 2.25 -3.88 -8.14
N ILE A 146 1.01 -3.83 -8.68
CA ILE A 146 0.09 -4.98 -8.67
C ILE A 146 0.69 -6.17 -9.42
N ALA A 147 1.27 -5.97 -10.61
CA ALA A 147 1.89 -7.03 -11.39
C ALA A 147 3.01 -7.73 -10.59
N GLU A 148 3.87 -6.95 -9.96
CA GLU A 148 4.98 -7.46 -9.15
C GLU A 148 4.49 -8.18 -7.88
N MET A 149 3.51 -7.61 -7.15
CA MET A 149 2.89 -8.28 -6.02
C MET A 149 2.27 -9.62 -6.43
N CYS A 150 1.56 -9.66 -7.56
CA CYS A 150 1.01 -10.91 -8.10
C CYS A 150 2.08 -11.89 -8.56
N ARG A 151 3.20 -11.42 -9.10
CA ARG A 151 4.32 -12.27 -9.52
C ARG A 151 4.94 -12.98 -8.33
N VAL A 152 5.22 -12.24 -7.27
CA VAL A 152 5.94 -12.72 -6.08
C VAL A 152 5.05 -13.52 -5.13
N ALA A 153 3.73 -13.26 -5.11
CA ALA A 153 2.77 -14.00 -4.30
C ALA A 153 2.50 -15.39 -4.90
N ASP A 154 2.59 -16.43 -4.09
CA ASP A 154 2.14 -17.77 -4.48
C ASP A 154 0.61 -17.89 -4.40
N LYS A 155 0.02 -17.50 -3.27
CA LYS A 155 -1.40 -17.74 -3.00
C LYS A 155 -2.23 -16.45 -2.97
N LYS A 156 -1.78 -15.41 -2.25
CA LYS A 156 -2.65 -14.29 -1.84
C LYS A 156 -1.97 -12.93 -1.97
N VAL A 157 -2.76 -11.92 -2.32
CA VAL A 157 -2.38 -10.51 -2.22
C VAL A 157 -3.45 -9.78 -1.40
N ILE A 158 -3.03 -9.04 -0.37
CA ILE A 158 -3.91 -8.27 0.52
C ILE A 158 -3.39 -6.84 0.60
N PHE A 159 -4.25 -5.87 0.36
CA PHE A 159 -3.86 -4.46 0.49
C PHE A 159 -5.03 -3.57 0.88
N ASP A 160 -4.73 -2.34 1.28
CA ASP A 160 -5.72 -1.32 1.54
C ASP A 160 -5.77 -0.27 0.43
N TYR A 161 -6.94 0.31 0.23
CA TYR A 161 -7.13 1.42 -0.70
C TYR A 161 -8.33 2.29 -0.28
N PRO A 162 -8.30 3.60 -0.61
CA PRO A 162 -9.44 4.47 -0.44
C PRO A 162 -10.43 4.24 -1.56
N VAL A 163 -11.70 4.05 -1.21
CA VAL A 163 -12.76 3.84 -2.20
C VAL A 163 -13.43 5.16 -2.60
N TRP A 164 -13.80 5.26 -3.88
CA TRP A 164 -14.47 6.45 -4.42
C TRP A 164 -15.79 6.75 -3.70
N LEU A 165 -16.64 5.73 -3.51
CA LEU A 165 -17.95 5.86 -2.86
C LEU A 165 -17.80 5.77 -1.32
N SER A 166 -17.33 6.85 -0.70
CA SER A 166 -17.14 6.97 0.74
C SER A 166 -17.32 8.40 1.18
N ALA A 167 -17.19 8.69 2.48
CA ALA A 167 -17.10 10.06 2.99
C ALA A 167 -15.98 10.88 2.28
N ASN A 168 -15.06 10.23 1.58
CA ASN A 168 -14.08 10.86 0.69
C ASN A 168 -14.72 11.56 -0.52
N LEU A 169 -15.98 11.31 -0.83
CA LEU A 169 -16.72 12.04 -1.88
C LEU A 169 -16.83 13.55 -1.54
N LEU A 170 -16.82 13.92 -0.27
CA LEU A 170 -16.75 15.31 0.19
C LEU A 170 -15.33 15.87 0.18
N THR A 171 -14.32 14.99 -0.01
CA THR A 171 -12.91 15.35 0.04
C THR A 171 -12.51 16.35 -1.06
N PRO A 172 -13.01 16.32 -2.32
CA PRO A 172 -12.63 17.32 -3.31
C PRO A 172 -12.99 18.75 -2.90
N LEU A 173 -14.11 18.94 -2.20
CA LEU A 173 -14.50 20.26 -1.67
C LEU A 173 -13.59 20.68 -0.51
N LEU A 174 -13.28 19.75 0.40
CA LEU A 174 -12.35 19.96 1.52
C LEU A 174 -10.90 20.05 1.06
N PHE A 175 -10.51 19.34 -0.01
CA PHE A 175 -9.17 19.38 -0.59
C PHE A 175 -8.85 20.73 -1.23
N ARG A 176 -9.83 21.42 -1.81
CA ARG A 176 -9.63 22.79 -2.29
C ARG A 176 -9.23 23.75 -1.17
N ILE A 177 -9.79 23.53 0.03
CA ILE A 177 -9.45 24.30 1.24
C ILE A 177 -8.10 23.85 1.79
N LYS A 178 -7.86 22.54 1.89
CA LYS A 178 -6.63 21.94 2.41
C LYS A 178 -5.41 22.26 1.53
N ARG A 179 -5.55 22.22 0.21
CA ARG A 179 -4.49 22.54 -0.75
C ARG A 179 -4.01 24.00 -0.70
N ARG A 180 -4.86 24.91 -0.20
CA ARG A 180 -4.46 26.31 0.09
C ARG A 180 -3.63 26.44 1.36
N ILE A 181 -3.68 25.43 2.26
CA ILE A 181 -3.03 25.46 3.58
C ILE A 181 -1.75 24.60 3.59
N GLU A 182 -1.74 23.48 2.85
CA GLU A 182 -0.64 22.51 2.85
C GLU A 182 -0.03 22.40 1.43
N GLY A 183 0.84 23.33 1.05
CA GLY A 183 1.39 23.54 -0.29
C GLY A 183 2.13 22.37 -0.99
N ASN A 184 2.16 21.15 -0.47
CA ASN A 184 2.86 20.01 -1.06
C ASN A 184 2.17 18.67 -0.72
N THR A 185 1.17 18.29 -1.54
CA THR A 185 0.53 16.97 -1.39
C THR A 185 0.93 16.07 -2.56
N ARG A 186 1.56 14.91 -2.25
CA ARG A 186 1.74 13.81 -3.21
C ARG A 186 0.41 13.48 -3.90
N ARG A 187 0.48 12.98 -5.11
CA ARG A 187 -0.70 12.48 -5.83
C ARG A 187 -1.42 11.45 -4.94
N TYR A 188 -2.72 11.59 -4.84
CA TYR A 188 -3.56 10.68 -4.10
C TYR A 188 -4.58 10.09 -5.08
N THR A 189 -4.44 8.80 -5.34
CA THR A 189 -5.32 8.07 -6.27
C THR A 189 -6.43 7.39 -5.48
N ILE A 190 -7.66 7.59 -5.92
CA ILE A 190 -8.84 6.91 -5.41
C ILE A 190 -9.24 5.85 -6.43
N PHE A 191 -9.50 4.64 -5.98
CA PHE A 191 -9.80 3.50 -6.83
C PHE A 191 -11.27 3.11 -6.78
N THR A 192 -11.76 2.52 -7.86
CA THR A 192 -12.96 1.70 -7.86
C THR A 192 -12.58 0.25 -7.64
N THR A 193 -13.39 -0.48 -6.87
CA THR A 193 -13.17 -1.92 -6.66
C THR A 193 -13.14 -2.69 -7.99
N ARG A 194 -13.97 -2.26 -8.97
CA ARG A 194 -14.02 -2.87 -10.30
C ARG A 194 -12.71 -2.72 -11.06
N GLU A 195 -12.11 -1.54 -11.02
CA GLU A 195 -10.82 -1.26 -11.67
C GLU A 195 -9.71 -2.18 -11.10
N LEU A 196 -9.64 -2.30 -9.78
CA LEU A 196 -8.69 -3.19 -9.12
C LEU A 196 -8.95 -4.66 -9.46
N CYS A 197 -10.21 -5.13 -9.41
CA CYS A 197 -10.55 -6.49 -9.80
C CYS A 197 -10.15 -6.82 -11.23
N ASN A 198 -10.36 -5.89 -12.16
CA ASN A 198 -9.96 -6.07 -13.55
C ASN A 198 -8.44 -6.16 -13.72
N GLU A 199 -7.69 -5.37 -12.93
CA GLU A 199 -6.22 -5.40 -12.99
C GLU A 199 -5.68 -6.72 -12.42
N PHE A 200 -6.15 -7.16 -11.26
CA PHE A 200 -5.73 -8.42 -10.64
C PHE A 200 -6.08 -9.64 -11.49
N LEU A 201 -7.23 -9.61 -12.18
CA LEU A 201 -7.66 -10.69 -13.08
C LEU A 201 -6.66 -10.93 -14.23
N LYS A 202 -6.02 -9.88 -14.76
CA LYS A 202 -4.97 -9.99 -15.79
C LYS A 202 -3.78 -10.84 -15.31
N HIS A 203 -3.55 -10.91 -14.00
CA HIS A 203 -2.45 -11.63 -13.37
C HIS A 203 -2.90 -12.96 -12.75
N GLY A 204 -4.13 -13.43 -13.06
CA GLY A 204 -4.65 -14.69 -12.56
C GLY A 204 -5.09 -14.66 -11.09
N PHE A 205 -5.47 -13.50 -10.57
CA PHE A 205 -5.99 -13.35 -9.22
C PHE A 205 -7.44 -12.89 -9.20
N VAL A 206 -8.26 -13.47 -8.34
CA VAL A 206 -9.66 -13.11 -8.15
C VAL A 206 -9.91 -12.63 -6.72
N ARG A 207 -10.83 -11.69 -6.56
CA ARG A 207 -11.23 -11.21 -5.25
C ARG A 207 -12.00 -12.29 -4.48
N THR A 208 -11.52 -12.62 -3.27
CA THR A 208 -12.17 -13.60 -2.38
C THR A 208 -12.74 -12.98 -1.11
N ALA A 209 -12.18 -11.85 -0.64
CA ALA A 209 -12.70 -11.16 0.53
C ALA A 209 -12.49 -9.65 0.45
N MET A 210 -13.31 -8.90 1.19
CA MET A 210 -13.21 -7.45 1.28
C MET A 210 -13.82 -6.97 2.60
N GLN A 211 -13.12 -6.06 3.29
CA GLN A 211 -13.59 -5.44 4.52
C GLN A 211 -13.46 -3.92 4.44
N LYS A 212 -14.57 -3.21 4.61
CA LYS A 212 -14.60 -1.76 4.74
C LYS A 212 -14.42 -1.38 6.21
N GLN A 213 -13.57 -0.38 6.49
CA GLN A 213 -13.11 -0.12 7.84
C GLN A 213 -14.00 0.85 8.61
N PHE A 214 -14.10 2.08 8.15
CA PHE A 214 -14.77 3.18 8.85
C PHE A 214 -15.72 3.93 7.93
N LEU A 215 -16.90 4.31 8.46
CA LEU A 215 -17.80 5.23 7.75
C LEU A 215 -17.28 6.65 7.86
N PHE A 216 -16.86 7.05 9.07
CA PHE A 216 -16.48 8.42 9.34
C PHE A 216 -14.99 8.66 9.10
N PRO A 217 -14.60 9.82 8.56
CA PRO A 217 -13.20 10.19 8.37
C PRO A 217 -12.42 10.18 9.69
N MET A 218 -11.15 9.81 9.61
CA MET A 218 -10.23 9.77 10.75
C MET A 218 -10.18 11.08 11.57
N GLY A 219 -10.39 12.23 10.91
CA GLY A 219 -10.43 13.54 11.57
C GLY A 219 -11.55 13.67 12.58
N ILE A 220 -12.73 13.06 12.33
CA ILE A 220 -13.87 13.06 13.25
C ILE A 220 -13.51 12.26 14.51
N HIS A 221 -12.94 11.07 14.37
CA HIS A 221 -12.53 10.24 15.51
C HIS A 221 -11.49 10.94 16.39
N ARG A 222 -10.53 11.64 15.74
CA ARG A 222 -9.54 12.44 16.49
C ARG A 222 -10.18 13.62 17.23
N ALA A 223 -11.17 14.27 16.62
CA ALA A 223 -11.89 15.38 17.28
C ALA A 223 -12.69 14.92 18.49
N LEU A 224 -13.27 13.71 18.44
CA LEU A 224 -14.00 13.09 19.55
C LEU A 224 -13.09 12.74 20.73
N LYS A 225 -11.79 12.52 20.53
CA LYS A 225 -10.79 12.15 21.53
C LYS A 225 -11.16 10.96 22.44
N SER A 226 -12.20 10.22 22.07
CA SER A 226 -12.77 9.11 22.83
C SER A 226 -12.94 7.86 21.97
N PRO A 227 -12.20 6.76 22.28
CA PRO A 227 -12.40 5.49 21.60
C PRO A 227 -13.80 4.92 21.79
N SER A 228 -14.40 5.10 22.97
CA SER A 228 -15.75 4.60 23.27
C SER A 228 -16.81 5.27 22.40
N LEU A 229 -16.76 6.59 22.25
CA LEU A 229 -17.66 7.32 21.38
C LEU A 229 -17.41 6.95 19.89
N SER A 230 -16.16 6.79 19.50
CA SER A 230 -15.80 6.37 18.15
C SER A 230 -16.32 4.96 17.85
N LYS A 231 -16.20 4.02 18.79
CA LYS A 231 -16.74 2.66 18.68
C LYS A 231 -18.25 2.64 18.58
N ALA A 232 -18.94 3.43 19.42
CA ALA A 232 -20.40 3.53 19.38
C ALA A 232 -20.88 4.10 18.04
N LEU A 233 -20.24 5.16 17.54
CA LEU A 233 -20.57 5.80 16.27
C LEU A 233 -20.40 4.83 15.09
N GLU A 234 -19.25 4.16 15.00
CA GLU A 234 -18.97 3.17 13.94
C GLU A 234 -19.82 1.90 14.12
N GLY A 235 -20.10 1.49 15.36
CA GLY A 235 -20.99 0.37 15.64
C GLY A 235 -22.41 0.63 15.13
N THR A 236 -22.96 1.80 15.38
CA THR A 236 -24.26 2.22 14.82
C THR A 236 -24.24 2.23 13.29
N ALA A 237 -23.18 2.78 12.69
CA ALA A 237 -23.01 2.80 11.24
C ALA A 237 -22.93 1.37 10.64
N LYS A 238 -22.29 0.43 11.33
CA LYS A 238 -22.25 -0.99 10.93
C LYS A 238 -23.60 -1.65 11.00
N ILE A 239 -24.34 -1.46 12.10
CA ILE A 239 -25.70 -2.02 12.30
C ILE A 239 -26.66 -1.51 11.20
N LEU A 240 -26.55 -0.24 10.82
CA LEU A 240 -27.34 0.36 9.74
C LEU A 240 -26.85 -0.01 8.33
N GLY A 241 -25.80 -0.83 8.20
CA GLY A 241 -25.22 -1.22 6.91
C GLY A 241 -24.44 -0.10 6.19
N LEU A 242 -24.32 1.09 6.79
CA LEU A 242 -23.68 2.25 6.15
C LEU A 242 -22.19 2.03 5.92
N THR A 243 -21.49 1.38 6.85
CA THR A 243 -20.08 1.04 6.69
C THR A 243 -19.88 0.06 5.53
N ALA A 244 -20.80 -0.90 5.34
CA ALA A 244 -20.74 -1.84 4.23
C ALA A 244 -20.90 -1.15 2.85
N LEU A 245 -21.68 -0.07 2.79
CA LEU A 245 -21.90 0.70 1.56
C LEU A 245 -20.81 1.75 1.32
N PHE A 246 -20.42 2.50 2.35
CA PHE A 246 -19.63 3.73 2.22
C PHE A 246 -18.32 3.73 3.03
N GLY A 247 -17.97 2.65 3.72
CA GLY A 247 -16.77 2.58 4.56
C GLY A 247 -15.47 2.67 3.76
N SER A 248 -14.46 3.33 4.34
CA SER A 248 -13.12 3.53 3.80
C SER A 248 -12.10 3.67 4.95
N PRO A 249 -10.82 3.22 4.80
CA PRO A 249 -10.31 2.47 3.65
C PRO A 249 -10.95 1.08 3.53
N VAL A 250 -10.73 0.46 2.40
CA VAL A 250 -11.12 -0.93 2.14
C VAL A 250 -9.88 -1.80 2.22
N ILE A 251 -9.92 -2.88 2.99
CA ILE A 251 -8.93 -3.94 2.91
C ILE A 251 -9.52 -5.05 2.05
N ILE A 252 -8.76 -5.47 1.04
CA ILE A 252 -9.21 -6.44 0.04
C ILE A 252 -8.20 -7.57 -0.10
N ARG A 253 -8.72 -8.79 -0.27
CA ARG A 253 -7.93 -9.99 -0.54
C ARG A 253 -8.24 -10.51 -1.93
N PHE A 254 -7.17 -10.76 -2.66
CA PHE A 254 -7.18 -11.50 -3.92
C PHE A 254 -6.44 -12.81 -3.74
N GLU A 255 -6.93 -13.87 -4.34
CA GLU A 255 -6.30 -15.18 -4.35
C GLU A 255 -6.01 -15.61 -5.79
N ARG A 256 -4.91 -16.33 -5.96
CA ARG A 256 -4.54 -16.90 -7.24
C ARG A 256 -5.59 -17.93 -7.65
N VAL A 257 -6.06 -17.82 -8.87
CA VAL A 257 -6.93 -18.85 -9.47
C VAL A 257 -6.13 -20.14 -9.54
N SER A 258 -6.57 -21.17 -8.83
CA SER A 258 -6.00 -22.51 -9.00
C SER A 258 -6.26 -22.94 -10.42
N GLY A 259 -5.22 -23.01 -11.25
CA GLY A 259 -5.31 -23.67 -12.52
C GLY A 259 -5.52 -25.14 -12.24
N ASP A 260 -6.71 -25.66 -12.44
CA ASP A 260 -6.88 -27.09 -12.60
C ASP A 260 -5.90 -27.53 -13.69
N ASN A 261 -4.97 -28.39 -13.32
CA ASN A 261 -4.14 -29.10 -14.26
C ASN A 261 -5.06 -29.83 -15.24
N LYS A 262 -5.24 -29.25 -16.45
CA LYS A 262 -5.70 -29.99 -17.60
C LYS A 262 -4.50 -30.59 -18.31
#